data_394aefffdcb3f4407d867a82bd09551f
#
_entry.id   394aefffdcb3f4407d867a82bd09551f
#
_cell.length_a   1.000
_cell.length_b   1.000
_cell.length_c   1.000
_cell.angle_alpha   90.00
_cell.angle_beta   90.00
_cell.angle_gamma   90.00
#
_symmetry.space_group_name_H-M   'P 1'
#
loop_
_entity.id
_entity.type
_entity.pdbx_description
1 polymer ?
#
loop_
_entity_poly.entity_id
_entity_poly.type
_entity_poly.pdbx_seq_one_letter_code
_entity_poly.pdbx_strand_id
1 'polypeptide(L)'
;KELNKKKLKVGISVGDPNGIGIEVILKCFQNLEILRLFNPVIFANIEIIEYQMRQFNINLKLNSIQTFEKIRTDRINVYNIFPGDFKHTFGESTVQGGQVALKSLLASTNALNSGGIEALVTAPINKKNILSEKFNFVGHTEFLSNFFSSESLMFMIGENLKVGLLTDHLPIDKVSSSITKKTLRHKILKMIKSMQNDFLIPRPKIAILGLNPHAGDNGLIGTQDEKIIKPVIEMLNKENNSVFGPFSADSFFVKSNLNKYDTVLAMYHDQGLIPFKTLNFGSGVNFTSGLPIVRTSPDHGTA
;
A
#
# COMPACT_ATOMS: atom_id res chain seq x y z
N LYS A 1 14.39 18.46 27.44
CA LYS A 1 12.92 18.62 27.38
C LYS A 1 12.48 17.93 26.09
N GLU A 2 12.09 16.66 26.18
CA GLU A 2 11.37 16.00 25.09
C GLU A 2 10.06 16.75 24.90
N LEU A 3 9.91 17.37 23.73
CA LEU A 3 8.64 17.90 23.28
C LEU A 3 7.64 16.74 23.28
N ASN A 4 6.61 16.86 24.07
CA ASN A 4 5.48 15.92 24.16
C ASN A 4 4.75 15.95 22.78
N LYS A 5 5.36 15.36 21.74
CA LYS A 5 4.74 15.23 20.43
C LYS A 5 3.52 14.33 20.60
N LYS A 6 2.33 14.87 20.38
CA LYS A 6 1.09 14.12 20.34
C LYS A 6 1.27 12.93 19.40
N LYS A 7 1.16 11.70 19.92
CA LYS A 7 1.28 10.48 19.11
C LYS A 7 0.17 10.45 18.06
N LEU A 8 0.54 10.12 16.83
CA LEU A 8 -0.41 9.94 15.74
C LEU A 8 -1.41 8.83 16.07
N LYS A 9 -2.64 8.99 15.66
CA LYS A 9 -3.68 7.96 15.69
C LYS A 9 -3.67 7.24 14.34
N VAL A 10 -3.31 5.96 14.35
CA VAL A 10 -3.25 5.12 13.15
C VAL A 10 -4.42 4.16 13.17
N GLY A 11 -5.34 4.34 12.23
CA GLY A 11 -6.46 3.43 12.03
C GLY A 11 -6.02 2.14 11.36
N ILE A 12 -6.65 1.04 11.73
CA ILE A 12 -6.40 -0.29 11.17
C ILE A 12 -7.73 -0.91 10.79
N SER A 13 -8.00 -1.11 9.50
CA SER A 13 -9.13 -1.92 9.05
C SER A 13 -8.75 -3.40 9.06
N VAL A 14 -9.61 -4.24 9.63
CA VAL A 14 -9.27 -5.65 9.93
C VAL A 14 -9.33 -6.58 8.73
N GLY A 15 -9.91 -6.13 7.60
CA GLY A 15 -10.10 -6.99 6.44
C GLY A 15 -11.09 -8.14 6.70
N ASP A 16 -10.88 -9.28 6.04
CA ASP A 16 -11.70 -10.47 6.25
C ASP A 16 -11.30 -11.17 7.56
N PRO A 17 -12.21 -11.26 8.56
CA PRO A 17 -11.90 -11.89 9.84
C PRO A 17 -11.71 -13.41 9.78
N ASN A 18 -12.07 -14.07 8.68
CA ASN A 18 -11.78 -15.48 8.45
C ASN A 18 -10.40 -15.73 7.82
N GLY A 19 -9.70 -14.67 7.40
CA GLY A 19 -8.33 -14.71 6.91
C GLY A 19 -7.32 -14.37 7.99
N ILE A 20 -6.05 -14.19 7.58
CA ILE A 20 -4.91 -13.94 8.48
C ILE A 20 -4.80 -12.48 8.97
N GLY A 21 -5.65 -11.56 8.49
CA GLY A 21 -5.49 -10.12 8.76
C GLY A 21 -5.44 -9.77 10.24
N ILE A 22 -6.40 -10.25 11.04
CA ILE A 22 -6.45 -9.98 12.48
C ILE A 22 -5.30 -10.69 13.21
N GLU A 23 -4.95 -11.91 12.82
CA GLU A 23 -3.81 -12.64 13.40
C GLU A 23 -2.50 -11.84 13.24
N VAL A 24 -2.24 -11.33 12.04
CA VAL A 24 -1.06 -10.48 11.76
C VAL A 24 -1.07 -9.22 12.60
N ILE A 25 -2.23 -8.54 12.72
CA ILE A 25 -2.38 -7.36 13.57
C ILE A 25 -2.05 -7.70 15.03
N LEU A 26 -2.63 -8.75 15.57
CA LEU A 26 -2.41 -9.17 16.97
C LEU A 26 -0.96 -9.54 17.23
N LYS A 27 -0.32 -10.31 16.34
CA LYS A 27 1.10 -10.67 16.43
C LYS A 27 2.02 -9.44 16.37
N CYS A 28 1.71 -8.46 15.54
CA CYS A 28 2.46 -7.21 15.46
C CYS A 28 2.48 -6.48 16.81
N PHE A 29 1.35 -6.44 17.52
CA PHE A 29 1.22 -5.77 18.82
C PHE A 29 1.71 -6.59 20.02
N GLN A 30 2.20 -7.81 19.85
CA GLN A 30 2.93 -8.51 20.90
C GLN A 30 4.23 -7.76 21.27
N ASN A 31 4.82 -7.03 20.32
CA ASN A 31 5.86 -6.04 20.62
C ASN A 31 5.22 -4.70 21.03
N LEU A 32 5.07 -4.50 22.34
CA LEU A 32 4.44 -3.29 22.90
C LEU A 32 5.24 -2.00 22.65
N GLU A 33 6.53 -2.08 22.26
CA GLU A 33 7.34 -0.90 21.89
C GLU A 33 6.69 -0.10 20.74
N ILE A 34 5.91 -0.76 19.90
CA ILE A 34 5.18 -0.12 18.81
C ILE A 34 4.19 0.94 19.32
N LEU A 35 3.65 0.78 20.53
CA LEU A 35 2.76 1.76 21.17
C LEU A 35 3.48 3.07 21.55
N ARG A 36 4.81 3.08 21.56
CA ARG A 36 5.59 4.31 21.73
C ARG A 36 5.57 5.20 20.51
N LEU A 37 5.37 4.61 19.32
CA LEU A 37 5.43 5.31 18.04
C LEU A 37 4.09 5.99 17.71
N PHE A 38 2.96 5.29 17.94
CA PHE A 38 1.63 5.78 17.61
C PHE A 38 0.54 5.14 18.47
N ASN A 39 -0.67 5.68 18.40
CA ASN A 39 -1.88 5.14 19.03
C ASN A 39 -2.67 4.32 18.00
N PRO A 40 -2.67 2.97 18.08
CA PRO A 40 -3.46 2.14 17.19
C PRO A 40 -4.95 2.23 17.50
N VAL A 41 -5.76 2.27 16.43
CA VAL A 41 -7.22 2.24 16.51
C VAL A 41 -7.72 1.17 15.53
N ILE A 42 -8.07 -0.02 16.04
CA ILE A 42 -8.59 -1.13 15.24
C ILE A 42 -10.10 -0.91 15.04
N PHE A 43 -10.55 -0.90 13.80
CA PHE A 43 -11.97 -0.77 13.46
C PHE A 43 -12.61 -2.16 13.35
N ALA A 44 -13.20 -2.65 14.45
CA ALA A 44 -13.79 -3.98 14.53
C ALA A 44 -14.86 -4.03 15.62
N ASN A 45 -15.53 -5.17 15.78
CA ASN A 45 -16.19 -5.53 17.03
C ASN A 45 -15.14 -6.11 17.98
N ILE A 46 -15.13 -5.64 19.23
CA ILE A 46 -14.14 -6.09 20.24
C ILE A 46 -14.23 -7.60 20.47
N GLU A 47 -15.41 -8.20 20.40
CA GLU A 47 -15.63 -9.65 20.61
C GLU A 47 -14.92 -10.49 19.55
N ILE A 48 -14.85 -10.01 18.29
CA ILE A 48 -14.07 -10.64 17.22
C ILE A 48 -12.58 -10.65 17.57
N ILE A 49 -12.06 -9.52 18.04
CA ILE A 49 -10.65 -9.39 18.43
C ILE A 49 -10.33 -10.28 19.64
N GLU A 50 -11.16 -10.27 20.67
CA GLU A 50 -10.99 -11.10 21.86
C GLU A 50 -11.09 -12.60 21.55
N TYR A 51 -12.01 -13.00 20.65
CA TYR A 51 -12.11 -14.37 20.21
C TYR A 51 -10.80 -14.83 19.56
N GLN A 52 -10.25 -14.07 18.61
CA GLN A 52 -9.01 -14.42 17.93
C GLN A 52 -7.79 -14.35 18.86
N MET A 53 -7.77 -13.43 19.82
CA MET A 53 -6.75 -13.42 20.87
C MET A 53 -6.71 -14.76 21.64
N ARG A 54 -7.89 -15.29 21.99
CA ARG A 54 -7.99 -16.62 22.65
C ARG A 54 -7.52 -17.75 21.73
N GLN A 55 -7.94 -17.74 20.44
CA GLN A 55 -7.56 -18.77 19.49
C GLN A 55 -6.04 -18.84 19.25
N PHE A 56 -5.37 -17.69 19.20
CA PHE A 56 -3.94 -17.60 18.94
C PHE A 56 -3.09 -17.56 20.23
N ASN A 57 -3.70 -17.69 21.40
CA ASN A 57 -3.05 -17.57 22.71
C ASN A 57 -2.23 -16.28 22.85
N ILE A 58 -2.81 -15.16 22.43
CA ILE A 58 -2.23 -13.82 22.49
C ILE A 58 -2.93 -13.02 23.58
N ASN A 59 -2.16 -12.42 24.49
CA ASN A 59 -2.67 -11.60 25.59
C ASN A 59 -2.26 -10.13 25.39
N LEU A 60 -3.23 -9.28 25.03
CA LEU A 60 -3.04 -7.84 24.80
C LEU A 60 -4.05 -7.04 25.62
N LYS A 61 -3.64 -5.83 26.05
CA LYS A 61 -4.53 -4.92 26.75
C LYS A 61 -5.32 -4.09 25.74
N LEU A 62 -6.61 -4.39 25.61
CA LEU A 62 -7.53 -3.67 24.77
C LEU A 62 -8.21 -2.51 25.50
N ASN A 63 -8.65 -1.51 24.74
CA ASN A 63 -9.51 -0.42 25.18
C ASN A 63 -10.66 -0.25 24.18
N SER A 64 -11.87 -0.65 24.58
CA SER A 64 -13.07 -0.50 23.75
C SER A 64 -13.53 0.95 23.72
N ILE A 65 -13.67 1.53 22.53
CA ILE A 65 -14.05 2.93 22.36
C ILE A 65 -15.18 3.08 21.33
N GLN A 66 -15.94 4.15 21.47
CA GLN A 66 -16.94 4.62 20.50
C GLN A 66 -16.67 6.05 20.03
N THR A 67 -15.70 6.73 20.65
CA THR A 67 -15.27 8.08 20.30
C THR A 67 -13.75 8.20 20.42
N PHE A 68 -13.12 9.09 19.63
CA PHE A 68 -11.67 9.23 19.59
C PHE A 68 -11.08 9.94 20.81
N GLU A 69 -11.89 10.64 21.60
CA GLU A 69 -11.48 11.27 22.86
C GLU A 69 -11.13 10.24 23.94
N LYS A 70 -11.67 9.02 23.82
CA LYS A 70 -11.42 7.91 24.76
C LYS A 70 -10.20 7.06 24.42
N ILE A 71 -9.40 7.47 23.41
CA ILE A 71 -8.15 6.77 23.06
C ILE A 71 -7.17 6.76 24.23
N ARG A 72 -6.62 5.59 24.53
CA ARG A 72 -5.55 5.38 25.51
C ARG A 72 -4.23 5.12 24.79
N THR A 73 -3.18 5.74 25.30
CA THR A 73 -1.83 5.68 24.69
C THR A 73 -1.03 4.45 25.11
N ASP A 74 -1.50 3.73 26.12
CA ASP A 74 -0.88 2.53 26.71
C ASP A 74 -1.57 1.22 26.28
N ARG A 75 -2.53 1.30 25.38
CA ARG A 75 -3.37 0.16 24.97
C ARG A 75 -3.67 0.18 23.46
N ILE A 76 -4.12 -0.97 22.98
CA ILE A 76 -4.69 -1.10 21.64
C ILE A 76 -6.16 -0.68 21.73
N ASN A 77 -6.52 0.38 21.01
CA ASN A 77 -7.90 0.86 20.99
C ASN A 77 -8.69 0.11 19.92
N VAL A 78 -9.87 -0.37 20.30
CA VAL A 78 -10.82 -1.00 19.39
C VAL A 78 -12.04 -0.10 19.24
N TYR A 79 -12.21 0.49 18.07
CA TYR A 79 -13.37 1.29 17.75
C TYR A 79 -14.49 0.35 17.29
N ASN A 80 -15.54 0.19 18.13
CA ASN A 80 -16.64 -0.71 17.84
C ASN A 80 -17.51 -0.16 16.71
N ILE A 81 -17.52 -0.87 15.59
CA ILE A 81 -18.20 -0.45 14.35
C ILE A 81 -19.60 -1.08 14.16
N PHE A 82 -19.92 -2.13 14.90
CA PHE A 82 -21.23 -2.77 14.89
C PHE A 82 -21.40 -3.67 16.13
N PRO A 83 -22.62 -3.83 16.64
CA PRO A 83 -22.95 -4.87 17.62
C PRO A 83 -23.26 -6.19 16.92
N GLY A 84 -23.08 -7.29 17.63
CA GLY A 84 -23.56 -8.62 17.23
C GLY A 84 -22.47 -9.64 17.03
N ASP A 85 -22.91 -10.91 17.05
CA ASP A 85 -22.04 -12.07 16.98
C ASP A 85 -21.49 -12.27 15.55
N PHE A 86 -20.24 -12.72 15.48
CA PHE A 86 -19.61 -13.18 14.27
C PHE A 86 -19.22 -14.65 14.40
N LYS A 87 -19.68 -15.49 13.47
CA LYS A 87 -19.28 -16.90 13.42
C LYS A 87 -17.96 -17.03 12.65
N HIS A 88 -16.88 -17.36 13.35
CA HIS A 88 -15.57 -17.60 12.74
C HIS A 88 -15.54 -18.94 12.00
N THR A 89 -15.08 -18.91 10.74
CA THR A 89 -14.83 -20.07 9.89
C THR A 89 -13.52 -19.82 9.15
N PHE A 90 -12.40 -20.00 9.85
CA PHE A 90 -11.06 -19.69 9.33
C PHE A 90 -10.78 -20.40 8.01
N GLY A 91 -10.21 -19.67 7.05
CA GLY A 91 -9.90 -20.15 5.71
C GLY A 91 -11.10 -20.19 4.75
N GLU A 92 -12.31 -19.86 5.22
CA GLU A 92 -13.50 -19.85 4.39
C GLU A 92 -13.92 -18.44 3.95
N SER A 93 -14.33 -18.32 2.69
CA SER A 93 -14.92 -17.09 2.17
C SER A 93 -16.43 -17.05 2.48
N THR A 94 -16.83 -16.20 3.43
CA THR A 94 -18.24 -16.08 3.85
C THR A 94 -18.79 -14.69 3.57
N VAL A 95 -20.08 -14.57 3.32
CA VAL A 95 -20.77 -13.27 3.15
C VAL A 95 -20.63 -12.41 4.40
N GLN A 96 -20.72 -13.00 5.59
CA GLN A 96 -20.57 -12.28 6.85
C GLN A 96 -19.16 -11.73 7.02
N GLY A 97 -18.09 -12.49 6.61
CA GLY A 97 -16.71 -12.02 6.58
C GLY A 97 -16.53 -10.80 5.68
N GLY A 98 -17.09 -10.84 4.47
CA GLY A 98 -17.09 -9.71 3.55
C GLY A 98 -17.81 -8.47 4.10
N GLN A 99 -18.95 -8.65 4.81
CA GLN A 99 -19.67 -7.55 5.44
C GLN A 99 -18.86 -6.90 6.58
N VAL A 100 -18.16 -7.68 7.39
CA VAL A 100 -17.27 -7.16 8.44
C VAL A 100 -16.11 -6.39 7.81
N ALA A 101 -15.47 -6.95 6.79
CA ALA A 101 -14.39 -6.28 6.06
C ALA A 101 -14.84 -4.93 5.50
N LEU A 102 -16.01 -4.89 4.87
CA LEU A 102 -16.57 -3.66 4.31
C LEU A 102 -16.89 -2.62 5.39
N LYS A 103 -17.56 -3.01 6.46
CA LYS A 103 -17.87 -2.09 7.58
C LYS A 103 -16.60 -1.51 8.20
N SER A 104 -15.57 -2.34 8.40
CA SER A 104 -14.28 -1.93 8.92
C SER A 104 -13.59 -0.91 8.00
N LEU A 105 -13.57 -1.18 6.70
CA LEU A 105 -12.99 -0.29 5.70
C LEU A 105 -13.73 1.05 5.63
N LEU A 106 -15.06 1.04 5.56
CA LEU A 106 -15.88 2.25 5.49
C LEU A 106 -15.71 3.11 6.75
N ALA A 107 -15.79 2.49 7.94
CA ALA A 107 -15.65 3.22 9.21
C ALA A 107 -14.27 3.85 9.35
N SER A 108 -13.19 3.11 9.03
CA SER A 108 -11.83 3.62 9.10
C SER A 108 -11.56 4.72 8.06
N THR A 109 -12.11 4.59 6.85
CA THR A 109 -11.99 5.62 5.81
C THR A 109 -12.73 6.90 6.18
N ASN A 110 -13.94 6.79 6.74
CA ASN A 110 -14.69 7.95 7.25
C ASN A 110 -13.97 8.62 8.42
N ALA A 111 -13.40 7.85 9.34
CA ALA A 111 -12.61 8.38 10.45
C ALA A 111 -11.36 9.12 9.97
N LEU A 112 -10.70 8.62 8.91
CA LEU A 112 -9.58 9.29 8.29
C LEU A 112 -10.00 10.61 7.62
N ASN A 113 -11.09 10.59 6.88
CA ASN A 113 -11.63 11.78 6.20
C ASN A 113 -12.09 12.87 7.18
N SER A 114 -12.62 12.49 8.35
CA SER A 114 -13.05 13.43 9.40
C SER A 114 -11.93 13.86 10.38
N GLY A 115 -10.70 13.39 10.20
CA GLY A 115 -9.57 13.69 11.10
C GLY A 115 -9.62 12.96 12.44
N GLY A 116 -10.46 11.94 12.58
CA GLY A 116 -10.48 11.07 13.75
C GLY A 116 -9.19 10.24 13.90
N ILE A 117 -8.57 9.89 12.76
CA ILE A 117 -7.25 9.26 12.66
C ILE A 117 -6.39 9.99 11.63
N GLU A 118 -5.07 9.86 11.69
CA GLU A 118 -4.13 10.56 10.81
C GLU A 118 -3.52 9.68 9.69
N ALA A 119 -3.59 8.35 9.84
CA ALA A 119 -3.13 7.39 8.83
C ALA A 119 -3.98 6.11 8.89
N LEU A 120 -4.00 5.35 7.80
CA LEU A 120 -4.77 4.11 7.68
C LEU A 120 -3.86 2.95 7.23
N VAL A 121 -3.92 1.86 7.98
CA VAL A 121 -3.38 0.55 7.58
C VAL A 121 -4.57 -0.36 7.25
N THR A 122 -4.56 -1.00 6.07
CA THR A 122 -5.64 -1.92 5.70
C THR A 122 -5.13 -3.36 5.69
N ALA A 123 -5.75 -4.22 6.50
CA ALA A 123 -5.54 -5.67 6.41
C ALA A 123 -6.22 -6.24 5.15
N PRO A 124 -5.79 -7.41 4.66
CA PRO A 124 -6.28 -7.98 3.41
C PRO A 124 -7.79 -8.27 3.40
N ILE A 125 -8.42 -8.03 2.25
CA ILE A 125 -9.82 -8.37 1.98
C ILE A 125 -9.92 -9.51 0.98
N ASN A 126 -10.95 -10.34 1.12
CA ASN A 126 -11.31 -11.30 0.09
C ASN A 126 -12.18 -10.60 -0.97
N LYS A 127 -11.66 -10.50 -2.18
CA LYS A 127 -12.31 -9.77 -3.28
C LYS A 127 -13.66 -10.36 -3.71
N LYS A 128 -13.88 -11.65 -3.46
CA LYS A 128 -15.13 -12.32 -3.85
C LYS A 128 -16.28 -12.04 -2.88
N ASN A 129 -16.01 -12.06 -1.57
CA ASN A 129 -17.06 -11.93 -0.56
C ASN A 129 -17.37 -10.48 -0.14
N ILE A 130 -16.46 -9.54 -0.42
CA ILE A 130 -16.68 -8.10 -0.13
C ILE A 130 -17.53 -7.42 -1.20
N LEU A 131 -17.59 -7.98 -2.43
CA LEU A 131 -18.39 -7.42 -3.52
C LEU A 131 -19.87 -7.30 -3.12
N SER A 132 -20.42 -6.11 -3.29
CA SER A 132 -21.79 -5.77 -2.96
C SER A 132 -22.19 -4.50 -3.73
N GLU A 133 -23.46 -4.11 -3.69
CA GLU A 133 -23.90 -2.82 -4.24
C GLU A 133 -23.16 -1.62 -3.66
N LYS A 134 -22.67 -1.73 -2.41
CA LYS A 134 -21.91 -0.68 -1.72
C LYS A 134 -20.40 -0.76 -1.98
N PHE A 135 -19.89 -1.85 -2.54
CA PHE A 135 -18.49 -2.04 -2.85
C PHE A 135 -18.33 -2.80 -4.16
N ASN A 136 -18.26 -2.06 -5.24
CA ASN A 136 -18.04 -2.58 -6.60
C ASN A 136 -16.67 -2.11 -7.12
N PHE A 137 -15.61 -2.46 -6.39
CA PHE A 137 -14.21 -2.08 -6.69
C PHE A 137 -13.33 -3.32 -6.73
N VAL A 138 -12.28 -3.29 -7.54
CA VAL A 138 -11.30 -4.38 -7.63
C VAL A 138 -10.51 -4.56 -6.33
N GLY A 139 -10.41 -3.51 -5.49
CA GLY A 139 -9.71 -3.57 -4.20
C GLY A 139 -9.64 -2.23 -3.48
N HIS A 140 -8.89 -2.19 -2.40
CA HIS A 140 -8.73 -1.00 -1.55
C HIS A 140 -8.27 0.24 -2.32
N THR A 141 -7.30 0.09 -3.21
CA THR A 141 -6.70 1.22 -3.93
C THR A 141 -7.72 1.93 -4.81
N GLU A 142 -8.52 1.17 -5.56
CA GLU A 142 -9.58 1.74 -6.40
C GLU A 142 -10.70 2.36 -5.56
N PHE A 143 -11.13 1.68 -4.49
CA PHE A 143 -12.10 2.23 -3.54
C PHE A 143 -11.64 3.56 -2.96
N LEU A 144 -10.41 3.64 -2.44
CA LEU A 144 -9.89 4.88 -1.84
C LEU A 144 -9.68 5.99 -2.88
N SER A 145 -9.24 5.64 -4.09
CA SER A 145 -9.13 6.60 -5.20
C SER A 145 -10.48 7.23 -5.54
N ASN A 146 -11.52 6.41 -5.61
CA ASN A 146 -12.89 6.87 -5.84
C ASN A 146 -13.40 7.72 -4.66
N PHE A 147 -13.24 7.24 -3.43
CA PHE A 147 -13.70 7.92 -2.22
C PHE A 147 -13.08 9.32 -2.07
N PHE A 148 -11.78 9.47 -2.33
CA PHE A 148 -11.07 10.75 -2.23
C PHE A 148 -11.00 11.51 -3.55
N SER A 149 -11.67 11.06 -4.61
CA SER A 149 -11.64 11.66 -5.97
C SER A 149 -10.21 11.94 -6.45
N SER A 150 -9.30 11.00 -6.21
CA SER A 150 -7.87 11.14 -6.47
C SER A 150 -7.34 9.95 -7.26
N GLU A 151 -6.34 10.19 -8.08
CA GLU A 151 -5.65 9.10 -8.78
C GLU A 151 -4.52 8.56 -7.92
N SER A 152 -4.59 7.30 -7.59
CA SER A 152 -3.55 6.62 -6.82
C SER A 152 -2.38 6.11 -7.67
N LEU A 153 -1.27 5.92 -7.01
CA LEU A 153 -0.10 5.22 -7.50
C LEU A 153 0.33 4.18 -6.46
N MET A 154 0.47 2.94 -6.87
CA MET A 154 0.97 1.88 -6.00
C MET A 154 2.51 1.92 -5.94
N PHE A 155 3.04 2.05 -4.73
CA PHE A 155 4.44 1.86 -4.43
C PHE A 155 4.63 0.61 -3.57
N MET A 156 5.63 -0.17 -3.91
CA MET A 156 6.17 -1.17 -3.01
C MET A 156 7.41 -0.61 -2.34
N ILE A 157 7.42 -0.59 -1.02
CA ILE A 157 8.45 0.04 -0.20
C ILE A 157 9.13 -1.01 0.66
N GLY A 158 10.43 -1.16 0.47
CA GLY A 158 11.35 -1.87 1.35
C GLY A 158 12.32 -0.91 2.00
N GLU A 159 13.24 -1.42 2.80
CA GLU A 159 14.22 -0.62 3.52
C GLU A 159 15.07 0.27 2.58
N ASN A 160 15.58 -0.32 1.50
CA ASN A 160 16.49 0.34 0.56
C ASN A 160 15.94 0.40 -0.88
N LEU A 161 14.69 0.04 -1.11
CA LEU A 161 14.10 -0.04 -2.44
C LEU A 161 12.64 0.42 -2.44
N LYS A 162 12.34 1.38 -3.30
CA LYS A 162 10.97 1.80 -3.59
C LYS A 162 10.70 1.54 -5.07
N VAL A 163 9.65 0.77 -5.37
CA VAL A 163 9.29 0.40 -6.74
C VAL A 163 7.87 0.89 -7.05
N GLY A 164 7.74 1.73 -8.06
CA GLY A 164 6.46 2.07 -8.67
C GLY A 164 6.22 1.23 -9.92
N LEU A 165 4.96 1.04 -10.28
CA LEU A 165 4.56 0.30 -11.47
C LEU A 165 3.88 1.23 -12.47
N LEU A 166 4.29 1.17 -13.76
CA LEU A 166 3.60 1.90 -14.82
C LEU A 166 2.25 1.25 -15.12
N THR A 167 2.26 -0.08 -15.30
CA THR A 167 1.07 -0.91 -15.44
C THR A 167 1.00 -1.90 -14.28
N ASP A 168 -0.18 -2.00 -13.64
CA ASP A 168 -0.38 -2.84 -12.46
C ASP A 168 -0.95 -4.22 -12.87
N HIS A 169 -2.27 -4.39 -12.75
CA HIS A 169 -2.97 -5.66 -12.98
C HIS A 169 -3.48 -5.77 -14.43
N LEU A 170 -2.57 -5.76 -15.39
CA LEU A 170 -2.88 -5.98 -16.82
C LEU A 170 -2.36 -7.33 -17.30
N PRO A 171 -3.09 -8.02 -18.19
CA PRO A 171 -2.55 -9.16 -18.94
C PRO A 171 -1.28 -8.75 -19.67
N ILE A 172 -0.29 -9.64 -19.75
CA ILE A 172 1.03 -9.32 -20.32
C ILE A 172 0.95 -8.88 -21.80
N ASP A 173 0.02 -9.42 -22.57
CA ASP A 173 -0.24 -9.04 -23.97
C ASP A 173 -0.75 -7.59 -24.11
N LYS A 174 -1.30 -7.00 -23.07
CA LYS A 174 -1.79 -5.60 -23.04
C LYS A 174 -0.75 -4.59 -22.56
N VAL A 175 0.33 -5.04 -21.93
CA VAL A 175 1.34 -4.15 -21.34
C VAL A 175 1.94 -3.22 -22.37
N SER A 176 2.49 -3.76 -23.45
CA SER A 176 3.17 -2.95 -24.48
C SER A 176 2.28 -1.87 -25.09
N SER A 177 1.02 -2.21 -25.41
CA SER A 177 0.05 -1.26 -25.99
C SER A 177 -0.41 -0.18 -25.00
N SER A 178 -0.30 -0.42 -23.69
CA SER A 178 -0.68 0.53 -22.63
C SER A 178 0.42 1.56 -22.35
N ILE A 179 1.65 1.30 -22.80
CA ILE A 179 2.80 2.19 -22.61
C ILE A 179 2.80 3.26 -23.70
N THR A 180 2.42 4.46 -23.35
CA THR A 180 2.45 5.64 -24.23
C THR A 180 3.29 6.76 -23.61
N LYS A 181 3.74 7.73 -24.42
CA LYS A 181 4.42 8.92 -23.89
C LYS A 181 3.61 9.64 -22.82
N LYS A 182 2.27 9.71 -23.01
CA LYS A 182 1.34 10.36 -22.08
C LYS A 182 1.25 9.62 -20.76
N THR A 183 1.01 8.30 -20.79
CA THR A 183 0.87 7.49 -19.56
C THR A 183 2.18 7.43 -18.77
N LEU A 184 3.30 7.25 -19.46
CA LEU A 184 4.63 7.22 -18.82
C LEU A 184 4.98 8.55 -18.17
N ARG A 185 4.86 9.67 -18.90
CA ARG A 185 5.13 11.02 -18.34
C ARG A 185 4.27 11.30 -17.12
N HIS A 186 2.96 11.03 -17.23
CA HIS A 186 2.02 11.24 -16.14
C HIS A 186 2.40 10.43 -14.88
N LYS A 187 2.75 9.15 -15.04
CA LYS A 187 3.15 8.28 -13.93
C LYS A 187 4.45 8.76 -13.28
N ILE A 188 5.46 9.14 -14.08
CA ILE A 188 6.74 9.66 -13.54
C ILE A 188 6.52 10.95 -12.75
N LEU A 189 5.72 11.89 -13.25
CA LEU A 189 5.43 13.14 -12.52
C LEU A 189 4.69 12.87 -11.19
N LYS A 190 3.79 11.89 -11.16
CA LYS A 190 3.16 11.45 -9.92
C LYS A 190 4.18 10.87 -8.94
N MET A 191 5.10 10.04 -9.43
CA MET A 191 6.18 9.49 -8.60
C MET A 191 7.04 10.61 -8.01
N ILE A 192 7.45 11.58 -8.82
CA ILE A 192 8.23 12.74 -8.36
C ILE A 192 7.49 13.47 -7.24
N LYS A 193 6.19 13.77 -7.45
CA LYS A 193 5.35 14.46 -6.45
C LYS A 193 5.24 13.66 -5.16
N SER A 194 5.06 12.33 -5.25
CA SER A 194 5.01 11.47 -4.07
C SER A 194 6.35 11.44 -3.33
N MET A 195 7.46 11.29 -4.06
CA MET A 195 8.79 11.32 -3.43
C MET A 195 9.06 12.63 -2.69
N GLN A 196 8.56 13.75 -3.22
CA GLN A 196 8.69 15.06 -2.59
C GLN A 196 7.78 15.23 -1.37
N ASN A 197 6.51 14.85 -1.49
CA ASN A 197 5.49 15.13 -0.46
C ASN A 197 5.45 14.05 0.63
N ASP A 198 5.50 12.77 0.24
CA ASP A 198 5.30 11.64 1.15
C ASP A 198 6.63 11.17 1.77
N PHE A 199 7.74 11.26 1.00
CA PHE A 199 9.07 10.84 1.43
C PHE A 199 10.03 11.99 1.71
N LEU A 200 9.60 13.24 1.53
CA LEU A 200 10.36 14.46 1.81
C LEU A 200 11.72 14.52 1.09
N ILE A 201 11.81 14.00 -0.12
CA ILE A 201 13.00 14.04 -0.98
C ILE A 201 12.81 15.15 -2.04
N PRO A 202 13.41 16.33 -1.88
CA PRO A 202 13.10 17.50 -2.73
C PRO A 202 13.46 17.32 -4.21
N ARG A 203 14.52 16.55 -4.50
CA ARG A 203 15.03 16.27 -5.86
C ARG A 203 15.24 14.78 -6.04
N PRO A 204 14.15 13.99 -6.19
CA PRO A 204 14.25 12.53 -6.25
C PRO A 204 14.90 12.10 -7.57
N LYS A 205 15.80 11.12 -7.46
CA LYS A 205 16.41 10.43 -8.61
C LYS A 205 15.57 9.21 -8.95
N ILE A 206 14.91 9.26 -10.11
CA ILE A 206 14.03 8.20 -10.58
C ILE A 206 14.72 7.35 -11.62
N ALA A 207 14.86 6.06 -11.37
CA ALA A 207 15.32 5.11 -12.37
C ALA A 207 14.12 4.54 -13.15
N ILE A 208 14.21 4.51 -14.47
CA ILE A 208 13.18 3.94 -15.36
C ILE A 208 13.74 2.65 -15.95
N LEU A 209 13.04 1.54 -15.77
CA LEU A 209 13.40 0.29 -16.43
C LEU A 209 12.95 0.31 -17.90
N GLY A 210 13.68 -0.38 -18.74
CA GLY A 210 13.27 -0.65 -20.11
C GLY A 210 12.09 -1.64 -20.16
N LEU A 211 11.30 -1.58 -21.21
CA LEU A 211 10.26 -2.57 -21.46
C LEU A 211 10.84 -3.87 -22.02
N ASN A 212 11.75 -3.73 -22.97
CA ASN A 212 12.30 -4.86 -23.72
C ASN A 212 13.62 -5.35 -23.11
N PRO A 213 14.06 -6.58 -23.36
CA PRO A 213 15.38 -7.05 -22.99
C PRO A 213 16.48 -6.05 -23.45
N HIS A 214 17.49 -5.84 -22.62
CA HIS A 214 18.57 -4.88 -22.87
C HIS A 214 18.10 -3.46 -23.22
N ALA A 215 16.91 -3.05 -22.67
CA ALA A 215 16.27 -1.77 -22.99
C ALA A 215 16.11 -1.54 -24.52
N GLY A 216 15.78 -2.63 -25.25
CA GLY A 216 15.52 -2.61 -26.69
C GLY A 216 16.75 -2.69 -27.59
N ASP A 217 17.98 -2.70 -27.03
CA ASP A 217 19.25 -2.78 -27.77
C ASP A 217 19.27 -1.89 -29.04
N ASN A 218 19.10 -0.58 -28.84
CA ASN A 218 19.01 0.43 -29.91
C ASN A 218 17.92 0.14 -30.96
N GLY A 219 16.86 -0.52 -30.54
CA GLY A 219 15.69 -0.84 -31.39
C GLY A 219 15.73 -2.21 -32.05
N LEU A 220 16.79 -3.00 -31.86
CA LEU A 220 16.91 -4.36 -32.41
C LEU A 220 15.94 -5.33 -31.71
N ILE A 221 15.72 -5.15 -30.42
CA ILE A 221 14.84 -5.99 -29.60
C ILE A 221 13.59 -5.19 -29.19
N GLY A 222 12.91 -4.61 -30.14
CA GLY A 222 11.74 -3.74 -29.90
C GLY A 222 12.09 -2.26 -29.91
N THR A 223 11.10 -1.43 -30.24
CA THR A 223 11.31 0.01 -30.48
C THR A 223 10.70 0.91 -29.41
N GLN A 224 9.99 0.35 -28.41
CA GLN A 224 9.27 1.12 -27.41
C GLN A 224 10.23 1.93 -26.51
N ASP A 225 11.38 1.33 -26.18
CA ASP A 225 12.40 1.99 -25.36
C ASP A 225 12.95 3.24 -26.05
N GLU A 226 13.28 3.15 -27.35
CA GLU A 226 13.77 4.28 -28.13
C GLU A 226 12.67 5.29 -28.52
N LYS A 227 11.48 4.82 -28.91
CA LYS A 227 10.41 5.71 -29.42
C LYS A 227 9.52 6.33 -28.36
N ILE A 228 9.43 5.71 -27.18
CA ILE A 228 8.53 6.14 -26.10
C ILE A 228 9.30 6.50 -24.85
N ILE A 229 10.09 5.56 -24.27
CA ILE A 229 10.67 5.73 -22.94
C ILE A 229 11.77 6.79 -22.95
N LYS A 230 12.76 6.66 -23.79
CA LYS A 230 13.89 7.58 -23.89
C LYS A 230 13.46 9.04 -24.18
N PRO A 231 12.57 9.32 -25.15
CA PRO A 231 12.08 10.69 -25.39
C PRO A 231 11.34 11.31 -24.20
N VAL A 232 10.62 10.52 -23.38
CA VAL A 232 9.96 11.01 -22.17
C VAL A 232 10.97 11.36 -21.10
N ILE A 233 12.01 10.56 -20.91
CA ILE A 233 13.11 10.83 -19.96
C ILE A 233 13.82 12.14 -20.37
N GLU A 234 14.18 12.27 -21.63
CA GLU A 234 14.85 13.48 -22.16
C GLU A 234 14.00 14.75 -21.95
N MET A 235 12.68 14.65 -22.22
CA MET A 235 11.75 15.74 -22.02
C MET A 235 11.68 16.16 -20.54
N LEU A 236 11.53 15.20 -19.64
CA LEU A 236 11.43 15.48 -18.20
C LEU A 236 12.74 16.07 -17.64
N ASN A 237 13.89 15.64 -18.13
CA ASN A 237 15.18 16.20 -17.72
C ASN A 237 15.38 17.66 -18.22
N LYS A 238 14.83 18.02 -19.38
CA LYS A 238 14.77 19.42 -19.83
C LYS A 238 13.88 20.29 -18.93
N GLU A 239 12.93 19.67 -18.22
CA GLU A 239 12.08 20.30 -17.22
C GLU A 239 12.70 20.30 -15.81
N ASN A 240 14.02 20.11 -15.68
CA ASN A 240 14.79 20.06 -14.42
C ASN A 240 14.44 18.90 -13.48
N ASN A 241 13.94 17.78 -14.00
CA ASN A 241 13.76 16.56 -13.23
C ASN A 241 15.01 15.68 -13.31
N SER A 242 15.18 14.74 -12.37
CA SER A 242 16.28 13.80 -12.30
C SER A 242 15.78 12.39 -12.62
N VAL A 243 15.58 12.11 -13.91
CA VAL A 243 15.05 10.84 -14.43
C VAL A 243 16.11 10.15 -15.28
N PHE A 244 16.38 8.88 -15.00
CA PHE A 244 17.49 8.13 -15.59
C PHE A 244 17.00 6.84 -16.22
N GLY A 245 17.63 6.40 -17.30
CA GLY A 245 17.32 5.17 -18.02
C GLY A 245 17.09 5.42 -19.52
N PRO A 246 16.40 4.50 -20.25
CA PRO A 246 15.91 3.21 -19.75
C PRO A 246 17.05 2.26 -19.37
N PHE A 247 16.91 1.57 -18.24
CA PHE A 247 17.86 0.57 -17.78
C PHE A 247 17.40 -0.84 -18.12
N SER A 248 18.36 -1.71 -18.42
CA SER A 248 18.10 -3.14 -18.58
C SER A 248 17.63 -3.73 -17.26
N ALA A 249 16.42 -4.31 -17.21
CA ALA A 249 15.77 -4.72 -15.97
C ALA A 249 16.49 -5.89 -15.28
N ASP A 250 17.04 -6.82 -16.06
CA ASP A 250 17.77 -8.00 -15.57
C ASP A 250 19.04 -7.68 -14.78
N SER A 251 19.70 -6.58 -15.11
CA SER A 251 20.96 -6.15 -14.50
C SER A 251 20.82 -4.96 -13.53
N PHE A 252 19.64 -4.38 -13.42
CA PHE A 252 19.44 -3.16 -12.64
C PHE A 252 19.50 -3.37 -11.13
N PHE A 253 18.91 -4.45 -10.61
CA PHE A 253 18.66 -4.65 -9.17
C PHE A 253 19.91 -5.12 -8.40
N VAL A 254 21.01 -4.45 -8.62
CA VAL A 254 22.26 -4.63 -7.87
C VAL A 254 22.47 -3.50 -6.88
N LYS A 255 23.11 -3.77 -5.73
CA LYS A 255 23.32 -2.81 -4.64
C LYS A 255 23.91 -1.48 -5.10
N SER A 256 24.85 -1.51 -6.05
CA SER A 256 25.50 -0.32 -6.60
C SER A 256 24.54 0.62 -7.34
N ASN A 257 23.47 0.07 -7.96
CA ASN A 257 22.43 0.87 -8.61
C ASN A 257 21.37 1.32 -7.61
N LEU A 258 20.92 0.42 -6.71
CA LEU A 258 19.89 0.75 -5.72
C LEU A 258 20.30 1.92 -4.83
N ASN A 259 21.59 2.07 -4.52
CA ASN A 259 22.12 3.20 -3.74
C ASN A 259 22.20 4.53 -4.50
N LYS A 260 22.04 4.53 -5.83
CA LYS A 260 22.12 5.75 -6.65
C LYS A 260 20.77 6.43 -6.86
N TYR A 261 19.68 5.67 -6.76
CA TYR A 261 18.35 6.14 -7.10
C TYR A 261 17.40 6.02 -5.90
N ASP A 262 16.51 7.00 -5.75
CA ASP A 262 15.56 7.04 -4.65
C ASP A 262 14.36 6.12 -4.89
N THR A 263 14.03 5.87 -6.16
CA THR A 263 12.94 4.98 -6.57
C THR A 263 13.13 4.46 -8.00
N VAL A 264 12.46 3.36 -8.31
CA VAL A 264 12.49 2.69 -9.61
C VAL A 264 11.07 2.61 -10.17
N LEU A 265 10.87 2.95 -11.44
CA LEU A 265 9.64 2.68 -12.18
C LEU A 265 9.84 1.45 -13.07
N ALA A 266 9.10 0.39 -12.78
CA ALA A 266 8.98 -0.78 -13.62
C ALA A 266 7.83 -0.63 -14.62
N MET A 267 7.98 -1.20 -15.80
CA MET A 267 7.00 -1.08 -16.88
C MET A 267 5.76 -1.93 -16.61
N TYR A 268 5.91 -3.06 -15.92
CA TYR A 268 4.81 -3.95 -15.59
C TYR A 268 5.04 -4.65 -14.25
N HIS A 269 3.97 -5.27 -13.74
CA HIS A 269 3.88 -5.83 -12.40
C HIS A 269 5.06 -6.73 -12.03
N ASP A 270 5.28 -7.82 -12.75
CA ASP A 270 6.28 -8.81 -12.36
C ASP A 270 7.72 -8.32 -12.54
N GLN A 271 7.98 -7.42 -13.51
CA GLN A 271 9.28 -6.78 -13.68
C GLN A 271 9.74 -6.04 -12.41
N GLY A 272 8.79 -5.42 -11.69
CA GLY A 272 9.09 -4.70 -10.44
C GLY A 272 8.96 -5.58 -9.20
N LEU A 273 7.90 -6.40 -9.11
CA LEU A 273 7.57 -7.09 -7.87
C LEU A 273 8.39 -8.36 -7.63
N ILE A 274 8.83 -9.08 -8.67
CA ILE A 274 9.72 -10.23 -8.48
C ILE A 274 11.02 -9.80 -7.77
N PRO A 275 11.80 -8.86 -8.32
CA PRO A 275 13.03 -8.42 -7.64
C PRO A 275 12.75 -7.73 -6.31
N PHE A 276 11.67 -6.94 -6.21
CA PHE A 276 11.29 -6.32 -4.94
C PHE A 276 11.07 -7.35 -3.85
N LYS A 277 10.23 -8.36 -4.08
CA LYS A 277 9.92 -9.41 -3.09
C LYS A 277 11.13 -10.31 -2.80
N THR A 278 11.99 -10.54 -3.78
CA THR A 278 13.24 -11.28 -3.57
C THR A 278 14.18 -10.54 -2.61
N LEU A 279 14.30 -9.23 -2.74
CA LEU A 279 15.21 -8.40 -1.93
C LEU A 279 14.62 -8.00 -0.57
N ASN A 280 13.28 -7.94 -0.44
CA ASN A 280 12.58 -7.46 0.76
C ASN A 280 11.55 -8.47 1.28
N PHE A 281 11.85 -9.76 1.19
CA PHE A 281 10.93 -10.80 1.64
C PHE A 281 10.55 -10.61 3.12
N GLY A 282 9.24 -10.53 3.40
CA GLY A 282 8.69 -10.35 4.75
C GLY A 282 8.81 -8.93 5.33
N SER A 283 9.40 -7.96 4.60
CA SER A 283 9.53 -6.56 5.04
C SER A 283 8.92 -5.54 4.08
N GLY A 284 8.31 -6.00 3.01
CA GLY A 284 7.68 -5.14 2.00
C GLY A 284 6.38 -4.50 2.49
N VAL A 285 6.19 -3.23 2.16
CA VAL A 285 4.97 -2.46 2.44
C VAL A 285 4.39 -1.95 1.13
N ASN A 286 3.09 -2.19 0.93
CA ASN A 286 2.35 -1.54 -0.14
C ASN A 286 1.87 -0.17 0.34
N PHE A 287 2.39 0.89 -0.27
CA PHE A 287 2.02 2.28 -0.01
C PHE A 287 1.17 2.82 -1.16
N THR A 288 0.02 3.40 -0.85
CA THR A 288 -0.83 4.04 -1.85
C THR A 288 -0.57 5.54 -1.86
N SER A 289 0.20 5.98 -2.83
CA SER A 289 0.52 7.39 -3.07
C SER A 289 -0.56 8.09 -3.91
N GLY A 290 -0.50 9.43 -3.96
CA GLY A 290 -1.40 10.27 -4.77
C GLY A 290 -2.77 10.51 -4.13
N LEU A 291 -3.04 9.92 -2.98
CA LEU A 291 -4.20 10.24 -2.15
C LEU A 291 -3.89 11.44 -1.22
N PRO A 292 -4.89 12.21 -0.78
CA PRO A 292 -4.69 13.27 0.22
C PRO A 292 -4.50 12.75 1.65
N ILE A 293 -4.21 11.46 1.79
CA ILE A 293 -4.10 10.72 3.05
C ILE A 293 -2.92 9.74 2.98
N VAL A 294 -2.45 9.28 4.13
CA VAL A 294 -1.47 8.19 4.22
C VAL A 294 -2.18 6.86 4.38
N ARG A 295 -1.96 5.98 3.41
CA ARG A 295 -2.46 4.60 3.47
C ARG A 295 -1.38 3.60 3.13
N THR A 296 -1.27 2.58 3.97
CA THR A 296 -0.41 1.41 3.74
C THR A 296 -1.18 0.11 3.87
N SER A 297 -0.60 -0.96 3.34
CA SER A 297 -1.05 -2.32 3.59
C SER A 297 0.12 -3.30 3.52
N PRO A 298 0.00 -4.51 4.10
CA PRO A 298 0.94 -5.58 3.84
C PRO A 298 0.91 -5.97 2.34
N ASP A 299 1.94 -6.67 1.90
CA ASP A 299 2.14 -7.10 0.51
C ASP A 299 1.60 -8.50 0.20
N HIS A 300 0.73 -9.03 1.07
CA HIS A 300 0.11 -10.36 0.96
C HIS A 300 -1.43 -10.28 0.96
N GLY A 301 -2.07 -11.39 0.59
CA GLY A 301 -3.54 -11.55 0.59
C GLY A 301 -4.08 -12.10 1.91
N THR A 302 -5.34 -12.58 1.86
CA THR A 302 -6.09 -13.11 3.03
C THR A 302 -5.63 -14.49 3.48
N ALA A 303 -4.87 -15.22 2.65
CA ALA A 303 -4.46 -16.63 2.72
C ALA A 303 -5.63 -17.62 2.63
#